data_00289a6cd65a0a6869e2f4abe7e594e1
#
_entry.id   00289a6cd65a0a6869e2f4abe7e594e1
#
_cell.length_a   1.000
_cell.length_b   1.000
_cell.length_c   1.000
_cell.angle_alpha   90.00
_cell.angle_beta   90.00
_cell.angle_gamma   90.00
#
_symmetry.space_group_name_H-M   'P 1'
#
loop_
_entity.id
_entity.type
_entity.pdbx_description
1 polymer ?
#
loop_
_entity_poly.entity_id
_entity_poly.type
_entity_poly.pdbx_seq_one_letter_code
_entity_poly.pdbx_strand_id
1 'polypeptide(L)'
;CEGRKLYKLYLSLIQRTIPLTQMVAETLNTRWYSSVKPDIKLAFLPLRAPEFKQYWAEMEYCVAFALANRKLMMERIEEIIAEALPNATFEPMINIAHNYAAWEEHFGENVIVHRKGAVHAGIGEIGIIPGSQGTHSYIVEGLGNPESFLSSSHGAGRAMSRSEAVRSLSLEEEIARLESQNIIHAIRGRQDLEEAAGAYKNIDEVMANQADLVRILTTLSPIAVIKG
;
A
#
# COMPACT_ATOMS: atom_id res chain seq x y z
N CYS A 1 -16.47 -14.95 13.87
CA CYS A 1 -15.55 -16.09 14.15
C CYS A 1 -14.65 -16.49 13.00
N GLU A 2 -15.10 -16.38 11.73
CA GLU A 2 -14.27 -16.73 10.55
C GLU A 2 -13.15 -15.75 10.28
N GLY A 3 -13.36 -14.45 10.44
CA GLY A 3 -12.33 -13.43 10.25
C GLY A 3 -11.12 -13.60 11.17
N ARG A 4 -11.30 -14.07 12.40
CA ARG A 4 -10.18 -14.41 13.31
C ARG A 4 -9.39 -15.64 12.88
N LYS A 5 -10.03 -16.62 12.20
CA LYS A 5 -9.33 -17.80 11.65
C LYS A 5 -8.51 -17.43 10.44
N LEU A 6 -9.04 -16.59 9.55
CA LEU A 6 -8.34 -16.06 8.38
C LEU A 6 -7.15 -15.18 8.79
N TYR A 7 -7.32 -14.29 9.77
CA TYR A 7 -6.24 -13.48 10.31
C TYR A 7 -5.11 -14.31 10.96
N LYS A 8 -5.45 -15.36 11.70
CA LYS A 8 -4.45 -16.29 12.26
C LYS A 8 -3.72 -17.08 11.17
N LEU A 9 -4.41 -17.45 10.08
CA LEU A 9 -3.80 -18.11 8.93
C LEU A 9 -2.86 -17.16 8.20
N TYR A 10 -3.25 -15.90 8.03
CA TYR A 10 -2.45 -14.83 7.44
C TYR A 10 -1.17 -14.55 8.26
N LEU A 11 -1.29 -14.40 9.59
CA LEU A 11 -0.13 -14.24 10.47
C LEU A 11 0.78 -15.48 10.45
N SER A 12 0.23 -16.68 10.38
CA SER A 12 0.99 -17.92 10.27
C SER A 12 1.73 -18.03 8.93
N LEU A 13 1.13 -17.58 7.83
CA LEU A 13 1.76 -17.52 6.51
C LEU A 13 2.85 -16.44 6.46
N ILE A 14 2.60 -15.24 6.99
CA ILE A 14 3.63 -14.20 7.10
C ILE A 14 4.79 -14.66 7.98
N GLN A 15 4.52 -15.29 9.12
CA GLN A 15 5.55 -15.83 10.01
C GLN A 15 6.36 -16.98 9.40
N ARG A 16 5.81 -17.69 8.42
CA ARG A 16 6.53 -18.73 7.67
C ARG A 16 7.26 -18.20 6.45
N THR A 17 6.74 -17.18 5.78
CA THR A 17 7.37 -16.57 4.60
C THR A 17 8.53 -15.65 4.96
N ILE A 18 8.48 -14.92 6.07
CA ILE A 18 9.60 -14.07 6.51
C ILE A 18 10.86 -14.89 6.83
N PRO A 19 10.80 -15.99 7.61
CA PRO A 19 11.97 -16.87 7.79
C PRO A 19 12.42 -17.54 6.48
N LEU A 20 11.50 -17.90 5.59
CA LEU A 20 11.84 -18.54 4.32
C LEU A 20 12.55 -17.55 3.38
N THR A 21 12.05 -16.32 3.25
CA THR A 21 12.71 -15.26 2.46
C THR A 21 14.05 -14.86 3.04
N GLN A 22 14.20 -14.82 4.35
CA GLN A 22 15.47 -14.53 5.02
C GLN A 22 16.45 -15.70 4.88
N MET A 23 16.00 -16.93 5.06
CA MET A 23 16.78 -18.15 4.88
C MET A 23 17.19 -18.35 3.40
N VAL A 24 16.29 -18.06 2.46
CA VAL A 24 16.56 -18.08 1.02
C VAL A 24 17.54 -16.97 0.67
N ALA A 25 17.38 -15.77 1.21
CA ALA A 25 18.31 -14.66 1.02
C ALA A 25 19.71 -14.99 1.58
N GLU A 26 19.79 -15.58 2.77
CA GLU A 26 21.05 -16.01 3.41
C GLU A 26 21.71 -17.17 2.64
N THR A 27 20.93 -18.16 2.21
CA THR A 27 21.43 -19.31 1.42
C THR A 27 21.87 -18.90 0.03
N LEU A 28 21.15 -17.99 -0.62
CA LEU A 28 21.50 -17.45 -1.95
C LEU A 28 22.66 -16.46 -1.85
N ASN A 29 22.75 -15.66 -0.79
CA ASN A 29 23.92 -14.85 -0.51
C ASN A 29 25.19 -15.70 -0.39
N THR A 30 25.11 -16.84 0.29
CA THR A 30 26.26 -17.75 0.42
C THR A 30 26.60 -18.47 -0.89
N ARG A 31 25.60 -18.79 -1.71
CA ARG A 31 25.75 -19.57 -2.95
C ARG A 31 26.18 -18.73 -4.16
N TRP A 32 25.74 -17.48 -4.26
CA TRP A 32 25.89 -16.62 -5.44
C TRP A 32 26.75 -15.39 -5.20
N TYR A 33 27.01 -15.01 -3.93
CA TYR A 33 27.67 -13.77 -3.56
C TYR A 33 29.12 -13.88 -3.11
N SER A 34 29.78 -15.02 -3.29
CA SER A 34 31.23 -15.09 -3.02
C SER A 34 32.06 -14.08 -3.84
N SER A 35 31.43 -13.41 -4.84
CA SER A 35 32.07 -12.40 -5.71
C SER A 35 31.50 -10.98 -5.56
N VAL A 36 30.44 -10.74 -4.76
CA VAL A 36 29.85 -9.41 -4.60
C VAL A 36 30.28 -8.80 -3.26
N LYS A 37 30.64 -7.52 -3.28
CA LYS A 37 31.14 -6.79 -2.10
C LYS A 37 30.20 -6.93 -0.90
N PRO A 38 30.74 -7.15 0.33
CA PRO A 38 29.95 -7.38 1.55
C PRO A 38 29.00 -6.25 1.95
N ASP A 39 29.17 -5.06 1.36
CA ASP A 39 28.42 -3.84 1.72
C ASP A 39 27.05 -3.75 1.05
N ILE A 40 26.75 -4.59 0.06
CA ILE A 40 25.43 -4.59 -0.62
C ILE A 40 24.55 -5.62 0.08
N LYS A 41 23.77 -5.18 1.07
CA LYS A 41 22.76 -6.00 1.78
C LYS A 41 21.48 -6.22 0.95
N LEU A 42 21.59 -6.44 -0.35
CA LEU A 42 20.46 -6.72 -1.23
C LEU A 42 20.48 -8.19 -1.63
N ALA A 43 19.47 -8.94 -1.19
CA ALA A 43 19.22 -10.29 -1.69
C ALA A 43 18.56 -10.21 -3.07
N PHE A 44 18.94 -11.09 -3.99
CA PHE A 44 18.26 -11.25 -5.28
C PHE A 44 18.07 -12.74 -5.59
N LEU A 45 17.05 -13.02 -6.40
CA LEU A 45 16.78 -14.35 -6.94
C LEU A 45 17.06 -14.34 -8.45
N PRO A 46 18.01 -15.13 -8.95
CA PRO A 46 18.16 -15.30 -10.38
C PRO A 46 16.90 -15.94 -10.99
N LEU A 47 16.43 -15.45 -12.11
CA LEU A 47 15.21 -15.95 -12.78
C LEU A 47 15.26 -17.47 -13.11
N ARG A 48 16.47 -18.00 -13.25
CA ARG A 48 16.71 -19.44 -13.54
C ARG A 48 16.76 -20.30 -12.28
N ALA A 49 16.77 -19.70 -11.10
CA ALA A 49 16.81 -20.44 -9.84
C ALA A 49 15.46 -21.13 -9.58
N PRO A 50 15.45 -22.39 -9.10
CA PRO A 50 14.21 -23.07 -8.71
C PRO A 50 13.39 -22.28 -7.68
N GLU A 51 14.06 -21.58 -6.79
CA GLU A 51 13.49 -20.76 -5.73
C GLU A 51 12.69 -19.57 -6.29
N PHE A 52 13.02 -19.10 -7.51
CA PHE A 52 12.26 -18.03 -8.15
C PHE A 52 10.81 -18.47 -8.45
N LYS A 53 10.61 -19.71 -8.90
CA LYS A 53 9.26 -20.22 -9.17
C LYS A 53 8.41 -20.30 -7.89
N GLN A 54 9.04 -20.72 -6.79
CA GLN A 54 8.36 -20.75 -5.50
C GLN A 54 8.02 -19.34 -5.01
N TYR A 55 8.98 -18.42 -5.04
CA TYR A 55 8.76 -17.01 -4.70
C TYR A 55 7.60 -16.41 -5.49
N TRP A 56 7.59 -16.64 -6.80
CA TRP A 56 6.57 -16.10 -7.69
C TRP A 56 5.17 -16.61 -7.32
N ALA A 57 5.02 -17.91 -7.16
CA ALA A 57 3.75 -18.52 -6.78
C ALA A 57 3.23 -18.07 -5.41
N GLU A 58 4.13 -17.94 -4.41
CA GLU A 58 3.78 -17.44 -3.09
C GLU A 58 3.38 -15.96 -3.11
N MET A 59 4.06 -15.14 -3.91
CA MET A 59 3.71 -13.74 -4.11
C MET A 59 2.33 -13.61 -4.78
N GLU A 60 2.07 -14.33 -5.86
CA GLU A 60 0.75 -14.32 -6.52
C GLU A 60 -0.38 -14.75 -5.57
N TYR A 61 -0.14 -15.78 -4.76
CA TYR A 61 -1.08 -16.19 -3.72
C TYR A 61 -1.34 -15.06 -2.71
N CYS A 62 -0.30 -14.39 -2.23
CA CYS A 62 -0.44 -13.27 -1.29
C CYS A 62 -1.22 -12.09 -1.91
N VAL A 63 -0.99 -11.78 -3.18
CA VAL A 63 -1.71 -10.73 -3.91
C VAL A 63 -3.19 -11.09 -4.05
N ALA A 64 -3.50 -12.33 -4.45
CA ALA A 64 -4.87 -12.83 -4.55
C ALA A 64 -5.59 -12.82 -3.20
N PHE A 65 -4.91 -13.27 -2.14
CA PHE A 65 -5.44 -13.22 -0.78
C PHE A 65 -5.74 -11.79 -0.33
N ALA A 66 -4.82 -10.86 -0.57
CA ALA A 66 -5.01 -9.45 -0.21
C ALA A 66 -6.20 -8.82 -0.97
N LEU A 67 -6.41 -9.19 -2.23
CA LEU A 67 -7.59 -8.76 -2.99
C LEU A 67 -8.88 -9.32 -2.39
N ALA A 68 -8.93 -10.61 -2.11
CA ALA A 68 -10.09 -11.25 -1.50
C ALA A 68 -10.45 -10.63 -0.13
N ASN A 69 -9.43 -10.33 0.68
CA ASN A 69 -9.62 -9.66 1.96
C ASN A 69 -10.21 -8.25 1.80
N ARG A 70 -9.69 -7.44 0.86
CA ARG A 70 -10.24 -6.10 0.60
C ARG A 70 -11.68 -6.16 0.08
N LYS A 71 -11.99 -7.10 -0.82
CA LYS A 71 -13.37 -7.31 -1.29
C LYS A 71 -14.31 -7.60 -0.14
N LEU A 72 -13.96 -8.56 0.72
CA LEU A 72 -14.78 -8.91 1.88
C LEU A 72 -14.97 -7.72 2.84
N MET A 73 -13.92 -6.92 3.05
CA MET A 73 -14.02 -5.71 3.87
C MET A 73 -15.01 -4.70 3.25
N MET A 74 -14.93 -4.47 1.93
CA MET A 74 -15.86 -3.57 1.22
C MET A 74 -17.29 -4.08 1.30
N GLU A 75 -17.54 -5.35 1.04
CA GLU A 75 -18.87 -5.98 1.19
C GLU A 75 -19.47 -5.72 2.58
N ARG A 76 -18.67 -5.86 3.65
CA ARG A 76 -19.13 -5.58 5.01
C ARG A 76 -19.40 -4.09 5.26
N ILE A 77 -18.61 -3.20 4.67
CA ILE A 77 -18.82 -1.75 4.76
C ILE A 77 -20.11 -1.37 4.00
N GLU A 78 -20.32 -1.92 2.83
CA GLU A 78 -21.52 -1.70 2.02
C GLU A 78 -22.78 -2.18 2.75
N GLU A 79 -22.76 -3.37 3.37
CA GLU A 79 -23.84 -3.89 4.21
C GLU A 79 -24.20 -2.93 5.36
N ILE A 80 -23.19 -2.42 6.09
CA ILE A 80 -23.40 -1.50 7.22
C ILE A 80 -23.96 -0.16 6.73
N ILE A 81 -23.44 0.37 5.62
CA ILE A 81 -23.93 1.63 5.05
C ILE A 81 -25.36 1.45 4.53
N ALA A 82 -25.70 0.36 3.87
CA ALA A 82 -27.03 0.10 3.36
C ALA A 82 -28.07 -0.08 4.50
N GLU A 83 -27.66 -0.64 5.64
CA GLU A 83 -28.50 -0.74 6.84
C GLU A 83 -28.79 0.68 7.42
N ALA A 84 -27.79 1.55 7.47
CA ALA A 84 -27.92 2.91 7.99
C ALA A 84 -28.61 3.88 6.99
N LEU A 85 -28.36 3.68 5.69
CA LEU A 85 -28.82 4.51 4.57
C LEU A 85 -29.45 3.63 3.48
N PRO A 86 -30.74 3.26 3.57
CA PRO A 86 -31.36 2.29 2.67
C PRO A 86 -31.38 2.66 1.19
N ASN A 87 -31.15 3.95 0.86
CA ASN A 87 -31.11 4.46 -0.52
C ASN A 87 -29.66 4.67 -1.02
N ALA A 88 -28.65 4.21 -0.28
CA ALA A 88 -27.27 4.31 -0.73
C ALA A 88 -27.04 3.44 -1.98
N THR A 89 -26.30 3.98 -2.94
CA THR A 89 -25.83 3.27 -4.12
C THR A 89 -24.32 3.20 -4.10
N PHE A 90 -23.75 2.13 -4.63
CA PHE A 90 -22.32 1.89 -4.62
C PHE A 90 -21.81 1.76 -6.05
N GLU A 91 -20.72 2.44 -6.33
CA GLU A 91 -19.95 2.29 -7.56
C GLU A 91 -19.03 1.07 -7.49
N PRO A 92 -18.55 0.54 -8.62
CA PRO A 92 -17.60 -0.56 -8.61
C PRO A 92 -16.35 -0.22 -7.79
N MET A 93 -15.90 -1.19 -6.99
CA MET A 93 -14.72 -1.04 -6.15
C MET A 93 -13.46 -0.73 -6.96
N ILE A 94 -12.84 0.41 -6.69
CA ILE A 94 -11.47 0.70 -7.18
C ILE A 94 -10.49 -0.11 -6.34
N ASN A 95 -9.75 -1.02 -6.96
CA ASN A 95 -8.75 -1.83 -6.27
C ASN A 95 -7.43 -1.82 -7.03
N ILE A 96 -6.38 -1.39 -6.35
CA ILE A 96 -5.04 -1.32 -6.91
C ILE A 96 -4.06 -2.02 -5.96
N ALA A 97 -3.24 -2.91 -6.50
CA ALA A 97 -2.13 -3.51 -5.77
C ALA A 97 -0.94 -2.53 -5.73
N HIS A 98 -0.28 -2.44 -4.58
CA HIS A 98 0.89 -1.57 -4.37
C HIS A 98 2.09 -2.31 -3.75
N ASN A 99 2.02 -3.63 -3.70
CA ASN A 99 3.08 -4.49 -3.18
C ASN A 99 3.05 -5.82 -3.93
N TYR A 100 3.67 -5.86 -5.11
CA TYR A 100 3.69 -7.01 -6.00
C TYR A 100 4.80 -6.88 -7.05
N ALA A 101 5.02 -7.94 -7.81
CA ALA A 101 5.83 -7.92 -9.02
C ALA A 101 5.00 -8.42 -10.21
N ALA A 102 5.25 -7.90 -11.39
CA ALA A 102 4.60 -8.30 -12.64
C ALA A 102 5.60 -8.36 -13.78
N TRP A 103 5.37 -9.26 -14.74
CA TRP A 103 6.04 -9.24 -16.02
C TRP A 103 5.42 -8.14 -16.88
N GLU A 104 6.24 -7.25 -17.38
CA GLU A 104 5.82 -6.11 -18.19
C GLU A 104 6.84 -5.90 -19.33
N GLU A 105 6.37 -5.31 -20.43
CA GLU A 105 7.23 -4.89 -21.53
C GLU A 105 7.54 -3.40 -21.37
N HIS A 106 8.82 -3.08 -21.23
CA HIS A 106 9.30 -1.70 -21.14
C HIS A 106 10.54 -1.54 -22.03
N PHE A 107 10.56 -0.48 -22.83
CA PHE A 107 11.66 -0.13 -23.72
C PHE A 107 12.07 -1.27 -24.67
N GLY A 108 11.09 -2.10 -25.07
CA GLY A 108 11.30 -3.26 -25.96
C GLY A 108 11.86 -4.50 -25.27
N GLU A 109 11.92 -4.50 -23.94
CA GLU A 109 12.41 -5.63 -23.13
C GLU A 109 11.34 -6.15 -22.19
N ASN A 110 11.28 -7.48 -22.01
CA ASN A 110 10.46 -8.11 -20.99
C ASN A 110 11.18 -8.06 -19.63
N VAL A 111 10.62 -7.32 -18.70
CA VAL A 111 11.20 -7.09 -17.37
C VAL A 111 10.22 -7.45 -16.25
N ILE A 112 10.74 -7.71 -15.06
CA ILE A 112 9.92 -7.83 -13.85
C ILE A 112 9.93 -6.50 -13.13
N VAL A 113 8.79 -5.84 -13.12
CA VAL A 113 8.60 -4.60 -12.36
C VAL A 113 8.10 -4.91 -10.96
N HIS A 114 8.90 -4.54 -9.95
CA HIS A 114 8.51 -4.64 -8.53
C HIS A 114 7.92 -3.31 -8.07
N ARG A 115 6.68 -3.33 -7.59
CA ARG A 115 6.04 -2.16 -7.00
C ARG A 115 5.86 -2.37 -5.50
N LYS A 116 6.49 -1.50 -4.72
CA LYS A 116 6.29 -1.38 -3.28
C LYS A 116 6.24 0.10 -2.92
N GLY A 117 5.06 0.55 -2.47
CA GLY A 117 4.84 1.98 -2.30
C GLY A 117 4.62 2.73 -3.61
N ALA A 118 4.37 1.99 -4.68
CA ALA A 118 3.97 2.47 -6.00
C ALA A 118 2.82 1.61 -6.53
N VAL A 119 2.03 2.15 -7.44
CA VAL A 119 0.93 1.48 -8.12
C VAL A 119 1.14 1.54 -9.62
N HIS A 120 0.53 0.61 -10.36
CA HIS A 120 0.47 0.71 -11.82
C HIS A 120 -0.43 1.89 -12.22
N ALA A 121 0.00 2.67 -13.19
CA ALA A 121 -0.67 3.87 -13.70
C ALA A 121 -0.62 3.89 -15.23
N GLY A 122 -1.11 2.81 -15.85
CA GLY A 122 -1.28 2.69 -17.30
C GLY A 122 -2.26 3.71 -17.85
N ILE A 123 -2.22 3.93 -19.16
CA ILE A 123 -3.10 4.91 -19.83
C ILE A 123 -4.57 4.56 -19.55
N GLY A 124 -5.32 5.50 -18.98
CA GLY A 124 -6.75 5.36 -18.69
C GLY A 124 -7.07 4.50 -17.47
N GLU A 125 -6.09 3.96 -16.77
CA GLU A 125 -6.34 3.19 -15.56
C GLU A 125 -6.78 4.08 -14.40
N ILE A 126 -7.87 3.67 -13.75
CA ILE A 126 -8.40 4.37 -12.58
C ILE A 126 -7.71 3.90 -11.33
N GLY A 127 -7.18 4.85 -10.57
CA GLY A 127 -6.45 4.64 -9.34
C GLY A 127 -6.98 5.45 -8.16
N ILE A 128 -6.51 5.07 -6.96
CA ILE A 128 -6.74 5.86 -5.75
C ILE A 128 -5.38 6.12 -5.07
N ILE A 129 -5.14 7.38 -4.73
CA ILE A 129 -3.94 7.83 -4.02
C ILE A 129 -4.38 8.45 -2.68
N PRO A 130 -4.34 7.70 -1.58
CA PRO A 130 -4.72 8.21 -0.27
C PRO A 130 -3.68 9.17 0.29
N GLY A 131 -4.18 10.21 0.95
CA GLY A 131 -3.37 11.07 1.80
C GLY A 131 -3.12 10.46 3.19
N SER A 132 -3.53 11.19 4.21
CA SER A 132 -3.49 10.76 5.61
C SER A 132 -4.87 10.95 6.27
N GLN A 133 -4.96 10.71 7.57
CA GLN A 133 -6.23 10.84 8.32
C GLN A 133 -6.88 12.23 8.21
N GLY A 134 -6.07 13.28 8.07
CA GLY A 134 -6.55 14.67 8.03
C GLY A 134 -6.24 15.38 6.70
N THR A 135 -5.97 14.66 5.62
CA THR A 135 -5.63 15.25 4.32
C THR A 135 -6.45 14.62 3.20
N HIS A 136 -6.45 15.26 2.04
CA HIS A 136 -7.16 14.78 0.86
C HIS A 136 -6.68 13.40 0.41
N SER A 137 -7.55 12.67 -0.28
CA SER A 137 -7.24 11.51 -1.11
C SER A 137 -7.72 11.80 -2.54
N TYR A 138 -7.16 11.12 -3.52
CA TYR A 138 -7.44 11.42 -4.92
C TYR A 138 -7.86 10.17 -5.68
N ILE A 139 -8.92 10.28 -6.47
CA ILE A 139 -9.20 9.33 -7.56
C ILE A 139 -8.49 9.90 -8.78
N VAL A 140 -7.68 9.07 -9.41
CA VAL A 140 -6.80 9.47 -10.50
C VAL A 140 -6.95 8.56 -11.70
N GLU A 141 -6.50 9.05 -12.85
CA GLU A 141 -6.33 8.28 -14.08
C GLU A 141 -4.85 8.27 -14.44
N GLY A 142 -4.31 7.09 -14.71
CA GLY A 142 -2.94 6.90 -15.16
C GLY A 142 -2.69 7.49 -16.54
N LEU A 143 -1.54 8.12 -16.73
CA LEU A 143 -1.11 8.71 -18.00
C LEU A 143 -0.17 7.80 -18.79
N GLY A 144 0.25 6.66 -18.21
CA GLY A 144 1.09 5.68 -18.88
C GLY A 144 2.49 6.19 -19.19
N ASN A 145 3.09 6.98 -18.29
CA ASN A 145 4.42 7.51 -18.50
C ASN A 145 5.47 6.37 -18.52
N PRO A 146 6.18 6.15 -19.65
CA PRO A 146 7.14 5.05 -19.76
C PRO A 146 8.38 5.25 -18.89
N GLU A 147 8.77 6.50 -18.60
CA GLU A 147 9.95 6.81 -17.78
C GLU A 147 9.76 6.38 -16.32
N SER A 148 8.50 6.28 -15.86
CA SER A 148 8.15 5.76 -14.53
C SER A 148 7.84 4.27 -14.50
N PHE A 149 8.06 3.54 -15.61
CA PHE A 149 7.58 2.17 -15.78
C PHE A 149 6.07 2.06 -15.55
N LEU A 150 5.30 2.98 -16.12
CA LEU A 150 3.84 3.09 -15.95
C LEU A 150 3.42 3.07 -14.48
N SER A 151 4.14 3.80 -13.64
CA SER A 151 3.92 3.77 -12.18
C SER A 151 3.69 5.16 -11.62
N SER A 152 2.93 5.23 -10.52
CA SER A 152 2.76 6.44 -9.72
C SER A 152 2.90 6.11 -8.23
N SER A 153 2.90 7.11 -7.35
CA SER A 153 2.89 6.89 -5.90
C SER A 153 1.60 6.20 -5.46
N HIS A 154 1.69 5.35 -4.44
CA HIS A 154 0.51 4.67 -3.89
C HIS A 154 -0.23 5.50 -2.82
N GLY A 155 0.32 6.66 -2.39
CA GLY A 155 -0.19 7.53 -1.34
C GLY A 155 0.82 8.62 -0.99
N ALA A 156 0.53 9.39 0.06
CA ALA A 156 1.38 10.48 0.52
C ALA A 156 2.81 10.04 0.88
N GLY A 157 2.97 8.82 1.33
CA GLY A 157 4.24 8.33 1.89
C GLY A 157 4.55 8.94 3.25
N ARG A 158 5.31 8.22 4.06
CA ARG A 158 5.64 8.67 5.42
C ARG A 158 6.83 9.63 5.41
N ALA A 159 6.77 10.65 6.26
CA ALA A 159 7.89 11.53 6.56
C ALA A 159 8.74 11.00 7.72
N MET A 160 8.15 10.16 8.60
CA MET A 160 8.81 9.57 9.75
C MET A 160 8.34 8.13 10.00
N SER A 161 9.10 7.35 10.80
CA SER A 161 8.72 6.00 11.19
C SER A 161 7.53 6.00 12.16
N ARG A 162 6.83 4.85 12.29
CA ARG A 162 5.71 4.71 13.25
C ARG A 162 6.16 5.01 14.68
N SER A 163 7.27 4.43 15.11
CA SER A 163 7.80 4.65 16.45
C SER A 163 8.24 6.12 16.70
N GLU A 164 8.70 6.80 15.68
CA GLU A 164 9.04 8.21 15.76
C GLU A 164 7.79 9.08 15.87
N ALA A 165 6.75 8.81 15.10
CA ALA A 165 5.46 9.50 15.19
C ALA A 165 4.88 9.42 16.60
N VAL A 166 4.84 8.22 17.20
CA VAL A 166 4.37 8.03 18.58
C VAL A 166 5.19 8.82 19.60
N ARG A 167 6.49 9.00 19.38
CA ARG A 167 7.37 9.72 20.30
C ARG A 167 7.32 11.24 20.13
N SER A 168 7.26 11.72 18.89
CA SER A 168 7.51 13.12 18.54
C SER A 168 6.25 13.94 18.31
N LEU A 169 5.13 13.32 17.90
CA LEU A 169 3.90 14.04 17.65
C LEU A 169 3.14 14.32 18.97
N SER A 170 2.43 15.46 19.02
CA SER A 170 1.52 15.81 20.10
C SER A 170 0.14 15.21 19.84
N LEU A 171 -0.40 14.47 20.82
CA LEU A 171 -1.73 13.88 20.74
C LEU A 171 -2.80 14.98 20.61
N GLU A 172 -2.65 16.03 21.40
CA GLU A 172 -3.58 17.16 21.45
C GLU A 172 -3.61 17.92 20.12
N GLU A 173 -2.45 18.15 19.50
CA GLU A 173 -2.36 18.85 18.21
C GLU A 173 -2.96 18.02 17.07
N GLU A 174 -2.72 16.70 17.04
CA GLU A 174 -3.29 15.83 16.01
C GLU A 174 -4.81 15.68 16.15
N ILE A 175 -5.33 15.62 17.39
CA ILE A 175 -6.78 15.66 17.66
C ILE A 175 -7.36 17.00 17.19
N ALA A 176 -6.80 18.13 17.65
CA ALA A 176 -7.27 19.46 17.28
C ALA A 176 -7.26 19.69 15.75
N ARG A 177 -6.28 19.13 15.04
CA ARG A 177 -6.22 19.17 13.57
C ARG A 177 -7.42 18.49 12.92
N LEU A 178 -7.84 17.32 13.40
CA LEU A 178 -9.01 16.60 12.86
C LEU A 178 -10.30 17.30 13.23
N GLU A 179 -10.44 17.73 14.48
CA GLU A 179 -11.62 18.44 15.00
C GLU A 179 -11.84 19.77 14.28
N SER A 180 -10.77 20.54 14.00
CA SER A 180 -10.84 21.79 13.25
C SER A 180 -11.39 21.65 11.82
N GLN A 181 -11.30 20.43 11.26
CA GLN A 181 -11.83 20.07 9.96
C GLN A 181 -13.20 19.35 10.04
N ASN A 182 -13.78 19.22 11.23
CA ASN A 182 -14.99 18.45 11.51
C ASN A 182 -14.87 16.96 11.11
N ILE A 183 -13.68 16.38 11.22
CA ILE A 183 -13.45 14.96 10.93
C ILE A 183 -13.77 14.14 12.17
N ILE A 184 -14.71 13.21 12.06
CA ILE A 184 -15.02 12.25 13.13
C ILE A 184 -13.85 11.27 13.26
N HIS A 185 -13.33 11.08 14.47
CA HIS A 185 -12.18 10.20 14.69
C HIS A 185 -12.33 9.37 15.98
N ALA A 186 -11.55 8.28 16.05
CA ALA A 186 -11.48 7.39 17.20
C ALA A 186 -10.09 7.38 17.87
N ILE A 187 -9.32 8.45 17.72
CA ILE A 187 -8.01 8.59 18.38
C ILE A 187 -8.25 8.68 19.91
N ARG A 188 -7.62 7.79 20.68
CA ARG A 188 -7.78 7.66 22.13
C ARG A 188 -6.47 7.83 22.90
N GLY A 189 -5.33 7.61 22.25
CA GLY A 189 -4.05 7.62 22.93
C GLY A 189 -2.85 7.74 21.98
N ARG A 190 -1.67 7.85 22.59
CA ARG A 190 -0.42 8.06 21.86
C ARG A 190 -0.10 6.97 20.82
N GLN A 191 -0.56 5.75 21.03
CA GLN A 191 -0.32 4.67 20.08
C GLN A 191 -1.01 4.92 18.73
N ASP A 192 -2.15 5.63 18.73
CA ASP A 192 -2.87 5.99 17.51
C ASP A 192 -2.11 6.99 16.63
N LEU A 193 -1.12 7.69 17.22
CA LEU A 193 -0.25 8.64 16.50
C LEU A 193 0.64 7.98 15.45
N GLU A 194 0.81 6.66 15.47
CA GLU A 194 1.59 5.97 14.44
C GLU A 194 1.09 6.23 13.02
N GLU A 195 -0.21 6.53 12.85
CA GLU A 195 -0.84 6.85 11.56
C GLU A 195 -1.40 8.29 11.51
N ALA A 196 -0.98 9.15 12.43
CA ALA A 196 -1.40 10.55 12.47
C ALA A 196 -0.98 11.32 11.20
N ALA A 197 -1.71 12.38 10.88
CA ALA A 197 -1.47 13.19 9.68
C ALA A 197 -0.05 13.76 9.65
N GLY A 198 0.48 14.19 10.80
CA GLY A 198 1.85 14.70 10.93
C GLY A 198 2.96 13.69 10.62
N ALA A 199 2.64 12.38 10.55
CA ALA A 199 3.60 11.34 10.19
C ALA A 199 3.84 11.21 8.68
N TYR A 200 3.05 11.90 7.85
CA TYR A 200 3.05 11.77 6.39
C TYR A 200 3.57 13.03 5.70
N LYS A 201 4.03 12.87 4.47
CA LYS A 201 4.37 13.98 3.58
C LYS A 201 3.12 14.75 3.18
N ASN A 202 3.29 15.99 2.75
CA ASN A 202 2.20 16.75 2.17
C ASN A 202 1.72 16.10 0.87
N ILE A 203 0.47 15.65 0.86
CA ILE A 203 -0.09 14.94 -0.30
C ILE A 203 -0.24 15.84 -1.53
N ASP A 204 -0.54 17.13 -1.34
CA ASP A 204 -0.69 18.07 -2.45
C ASP A 204 0.65 18.28 -3.17
N GLU A 205 1.74 18.31 -2.41
CA GLU A 205 3.10 18.37 -2.94
C GLU A 205 3.48 17.07 -3.68
N VAL A 206 3.10 15.91 -3.13
CA VAL A 206 3.28 14.61 -3.78
C VAL A 206 2.50 14.56 -5.10
N MET A 207 1.26 15.06 -5.12
CA MET A 207 0.45 15.09 -6.35
C MET A 207 1.01 16.07 -7.39
N ALA A 208 1.49 17.23 -6.97
CA ALA A 208 2.13 18.19 -7.87
C ALA A 208 3.38 17.60 -8.55
N ASN A 209 4.18 16.82 -7.80
CA ASN A 209 5.43 16.21 -8.29
C ASN A 209 5.20 14.98 -9.20
N GLN A 210 3.98 14.55 -9.43
CA GLN A 210 3.63 13.44 -10.32
C GLN A 210 2.53 13.77 -11.34
N ALA A 211 2.41 15.05 -11.69
CA ALA A 211 1.42 15.53 -12.66
C ALA A 211 1.61 14.94 -14.07
N ASP A 212 2.80 14.42 -14.37
CA ASP A 212 3.13 13.69 -15.60
C ASP A 212 2.83 12.18 -15.53
N LEU A 213 2.49 11.65 -14.36
CA LEU A 213 2.20 10.24 -14.13
C LEU A 213 0.71 9.96 -14.03
N VAL A 214 -0.06 10.88 -13.44
CA VAL A 214 -1.50 10.73 -13.22
C VAL A 214 -2.25 12.05 -13.40
N ARG A 215 -3.51 11.95 -13.83
CA ARG A 215 -4.47 13.04 -13.86
C ARG A 215 -5.47 12.90 -12.72
N ILE A 216 -5.69 13.94 -11.93
CA ILE A 216 -6.69 13.96 -10.87
C ILE A 216 -8.09 14.02 -11.51
N LEU A 217 -8.95 13.06 -11.17
CA LEU A 217 -10.36 13.03 -11.54
C LEU A 217 -11.23 13.60 -10.44
N THR A 218 -10.95 13.23 -9.18
CA THR A 218 -11.74 13.63 -8.03
C THR A 218 -10.84 13.79 -6.81
N THR A 219 -11.08 14.86 -6.06
CA THR A 219 -10.47 15.09 -4.74
C THR A 219 -11.48 14.72 -3.66
N LEU A 220 -11.07 13.87 -2.73
CA LEU A 220 -11.89 13.39 -1.62
C LEU A 220 -11.37 14.01 -0.32
N SER A 221 -12.27 14.63 0.44
CA SER A 221 -11.98 15.11 1.80
C SER A 221 -12.45 14.08 2.82
N PRO A 222 -11.67 13.78 3.86
CA PRO A 222 -12.08 12.83 4.90
C PRO A 222 -13.24 13.44 5.73
N ILE A 223 -14.24 12.62 6.03
CA ILE A 223 -15.35 12.97 6.94
C ILE A 223 -15.26 12.18 8.24
N ALA A 224 -14.65 11.02 8.20
CA ALA A 224 -14.44 10.16 9.36
C ALA A 224 -13.20 9.30 9.20
N VAL A 225 -12.56 8.97 10.33
CA VAL A 225 -11.44 8.04 10.42
C VAL A 225 -11.81 6.93 11.40
N ILE A 226 -11.90 5.71 10.90
CA ILE A 226 -12.19 4.52 11.68
C ILE A 226 -10.95 3.64 11.70
N LYS A 227 -10.45 3.38 12.92
CA LYS A 227 -9.34 2.45 13.16
C LYS A 227 -9.83 1.30 14.01
N GLY A 228 -9.41 0.09 13.67
CA GLY A 228 -9.65 -1.12 14.43
C GLY A 228 -8.45 -1.52 15.30
#